data_1c96f990bef044e098928fad4e4d5a26
#
_entry.id   1c96f990bef044e098928fad4e4d5a26
#
_cell.length_a   1.000
_cell.length_b   1.000
_cell.length_c   1.000
_cell.angle_alpha   90.00
_cell.angle_beta   90.00
_cell.angle_gamma   90.00
#
_symmetry.space_group_name_H-M   'P 1'
#
loop_
_entity.id
_entity.type
_entity.pdbx_description
1 polymer ?
#
loop_
_entity_poly.entity_id
_entity_poly.type
_entity_poly.pdbx_seq_one_letter_code
_entity_poly.pdbx_strand_id
1 'polypeptide(L)'
;MFFRSPIVRFFNRILNRVTITVVLVALQLLWLCWVFYSITTGTGRVWVNGLLNALSLLIILYLVRKDENSAYKVGWIALIGILPLLGGALYLAFGNKRPGKRLSLKMHAVDSAHKKDLQQQPGVLDGLDAGGQGQSRYVAKYGPYPAWQNTRAQYFASGEAMYPQLLADLEKAQKSIFLEFFIVSHGCMWNGIEKILRRKAAQGVDVRLIYDDFGSLLGLPADFIVRMERAHIRCIPFNPVVPLISLVMNHRDHRKIVVIDGTVAYTGGVNLADEYINAEQRFGYWKDAALRVEGDAAWNFTVMFLNFWNAFRPSETDYDAFRPMPLVPPASDGVVQPYADSPLDEEPMAETVYLNILAQAKQYVYIYTPYLAIGEEMLDALKNAAKRGVDVRLVLPGIPDKKLVFRLSRSYYLPLLRAGVRIYEFTPGFLHAKCWVSDDSTAVVGSINMDYRSLFLHFECGVLLQNNSQVTVLRDDVRDTLLKCREVQISDCHTGLLGTVLDSVLRLLSPLM
;
A
#
# COMPACT_ATOMS: atom_id res chain seq x y z
N MET A 1 33.49 19.96 22.48
CA MET A 1 32.15 20.53 22.69
C MET A 1 32.00 21.71 21.73
N PHE A 2 31.67 21.45 20.45
CA PHE A 2 31.49 22.51 19.44
C PHE A 2 30.02 22.89 19.39
N PHE A 3 29.71 24.08 19.86
CA PHE A 3 28.41 24.71 19.72
C PHE A 3 28.08 24.85 18.23
N ARG A 4 27.17 24.01 17.71
CA ARG A 4 26.58 24.22 16.39
C ARG A 4 25.73 25.49 16.47
N SER A 5 26.18 26.58 15.81
CA SER A 5 25.51 27.88 15.81
C SER A 5 24.05 27.72 15.32
N PRO A 6 23.11 28.57 15.77
CA PRO A 6 21.73 28.60 15.26
C PRO A 6 21.64 28.69 13.74
N ILE A 7 22.62 29.36 13.12
CA ILE A 7 22.80 29.54 11.68
C ILE A 7 23.04 28.18 10.98
N VAL A 8 23.89 27.31 11.52
CA VAL A 8 24.17 25.99 10.95
C VAL A 8 22.94 25.09 11.07
N ARG A 9 22.15 25.18 12.13
CA ARG A 9 20.88 24.47 12.27
C ARG A 9 19.80 24.98 11.30
N PHE A 10 19.77 26.29 11.05
CA PHE A 10 18.89 26.93 10.08
C PHE A 10 19.24 26.50 8.64
N PHE A 11 20.51 26.53 8.26
CA PHE A 11 20.97 26.06 6.95
C PHE A 11 20.76 24.54 6.75
N ASN A 12 21.00 23.71 7.75
CA ASN A 12 20.72 22.27 7.67
C ASN A 12 19.21 21.96 7.61
N ARG A 13 18.35 22.83 8.11
CA ARG A 13 16.90 22.73 8.00
C ARG A 13 16.38 23.14 6.61
N ILE A 14 17.02 24.14 5.98
CA ILE A 14 16.68 24.63 4.64
C ILE A 14 17.33 23.77 3.56
N LEU A 15 18.54 23.27 3.77
CA LEU A 15 19.29 22.40 2.84
C LEU A 15 19.08 20.90 3.16
N ASN A 16 17.91 20.54 3.67
CA ASN A 16 17.59 19.13 3.79
C ASN A 16 17.32 18.54 2.39
N ARG A 17 17.40 17.20 2.27
CA ARG A 17 17.19 16.49 1.00
C ARG A 17 15.86 16.86 0.34
N VAL A 18 14.80 17.05 1.12
CA VAL A 18 13.46 17.41 0.64
C VAL A 18 13.46 18.79 -0.02
N THR A 19 14.03 19.81 0.63
CA THR A 19 14.07 21.18 0.09
C THR A 19 14.88 21.23 -1.20
N ILE A 20 16.05 20.57 -1.24
CA ILE A 20 16.87 20.49 -2.45
C ILE A 20 16.10 19.78 -3.58
N THR A 21 15.43 18.68 -3.29
CA THR A 21 14.62 17.95 -4.28
C THR A 21 13.49 18.83 -4.82
N VAL A 22 12.74 19.51 -3.95
CA VAL A 22 11.65 20.41 -4.35
C VAL A 22 12.14 21.56 -5.22
N VAL A 23 13.26 22.20 -4.85
CA VAL A 23 13.85 23.31 -5.63
C VAL A 23 14.31 22.82 -7.00
N LEU A 24 14.98 21.66 -7.08
CA LEU A 24 15.45 21.11 -8.36
C LEU A 24 14.28 20.70 -9.26
N VAL A 25 13.23 20.11 -8.70
CA VAL A 25 11.99 19.78 -9.45
C VAL A 25 11.33 21.07 -9.97
N ALA A 26 11.22 22.11 -9.14
CA ALA A 26 10.67 23.39 -9.57
C ALA A 26 11.49 24.03 -10.70
N LEU A 27 12.83 24.01 -10.61
CA LEU A 27 13.71 24.51 -11.66
C LEU A 27 13.58 23.71 -12.96
N GLN A 28 13.43 22.39 -12.88
CA GLN A 28 13.20 21.54 -14.06
C GLN A 28 11.87 21.87 -14.73
N LEU A 29 10.80 22.09 -13.95
CA LEU A 29 9.50 22.48 -14.47
C LEU A 29 9.53 23.87 -15.14
N LEU A 30 10.20 24.85 -14.51
CA LEU A 30 10.38 26.19 -15.09
C LEU A 30 11.18 26.13 -16.39
N TRP A 31 12.24 25.31 -16.44
CA TRP A 31 13.01 25.10 -17.67
C TRP A 31 12.15 24.47 -18.78
N LEU A 32 11.35 23.45 -18.49
CA LEU A 32 10.42 22.85 -19.43
C LEU A 32 9.41 23.88 -19.94
N CYS A 33 8.82 24.69 -19.07
CA CYS A 33 7.91 25.78 -19.45
C CYS A 33 8.59 26.81 -20.37
N TRP A 34 9.84 27.18 -20.08
CA TRP A 34 10.61 28.11 -20.89
C TRP A 34 10.92 27.54 -22.29
N VAL A 35 11.35 26.28 -22.38
CA VAL A 35 11.60 25.57 -23.65
C VAL A 35 10.30 25.53 -24.46
N PHE A 36 9.18 25.19 -23.82
CA PHE A 36 7.86 25.18 -24.43
C PHE A 36 7.48 26.54 -25.01
N TYR A 37 7.62 27.61 -24.21
CA TYR A 37 7.36 28.99 -24.63
C TYR A 37 8.22 29.39 -25.84
N SER A 38 9.51 29.08 -25.80
CA SER A 38 10.48 29.42 -26.86
C SER A 38 10.13 28.74 -28.20
N ILE A 39 9.66 27.49 -28.18
CA ILE A 39 9.26 26.76 -29.39
C ILE A 39 7.94 27.33 -29.97
N THR A 40 7.01 27.79 -29.13
CA THR A 40 5.69 28.22 -29.54
C THR A 40 5.61 29.67 -30.05
N THR A 41 6.65 30.49 -29.83
CA THR A 41 6.67 31.92 -30.19
C THR A 41 7.45 32.26 -31.46
N GLY A 42 8.12 31.29 -32.11
CA GLY A 42 8.96 31.51 -33.28
C GLY A 42 8.18 31.61 -34.64
N THR A 43 8.86 32.05 -35.69
CA THR A 43 8.30 32.22 -37.06
C THR A 43 7.82 30.94 -37.75
N GLY A 44 8.29 29.74 -37.27
CA GLY A 44 7.82 28.42 -37.72
C GLY A 44 6.53 27.92 -37.03
N ARG A 45 5.87 28.75 -36.23
CA ARG A 45 4.79 28.43 -35.31
C ARG A 45 3.68 27.55 -35.89
N VAL A 46 3.23 27.83 -37.10
CA VAL A 46 2.07 27.13 -37.70
C VAL A 46 2.41 25.67 -38.00
N TRP A 47 3.54 25.43 -38.64
CA TRP A 47 3.98 24.07 -38.98
C TRP A 47 4.41 23.24 -37.75
N VAL A 48 5.12 23.86 -36.84
CA VAL A 48 5.51 23.22 -35.59
C VAL A 48 4.29 22.84 -34.77
N ASN A 49 3.32 23.75 -34.57
CA ASN A 49 2.09 23.46 -33.85
C ASN A 49 1.24 22.40 -34.57
N GLY A 50 1.17 22.41 -35.89
CA GLY A 50 0.47 21.39 -36.68
C GLY A 50 1.10 19.99 -36.46
N LEU A 51 2.43 19.89 -36.51
CA LEU A 51 3.14 18.64 -36.25
C LEU A 51 2.95 18.14 -34.80
N LEU A 52 3.01 19.07 -33.83
CA LEU A 52 2.84 18.72 -32.42
C LEU A 52 1.42 18.26 -32.09
N ASN A 53 0.42 18.92 -32.70
CA ASN A 53 -0.98 18.47 -32.57
C ASN A 53 -1.18 17.09 -33.20
N ALA A 54 -0.60 16.84 -34.37
CA ALA A 54 -0.66 15.52 -35.01
C ALA A 54 0.01 14.44 -34.14
N LEU A 55 1.19 14.73 -33.54
CA LEU A 55 1.87 13.84 -32.62
C LEU A 55 1.04 13.60 -31.35
N SER A 56 0.44 14.64 -30.81
CA SER A 56 -0.45 14.53 -29.64
C SER A 56 -1.67 13.66 -29.92
N LEU A 57 -2.26 13.80 -31.09
CA LEU A 57 -3.35 12.93 -31.54
C LEU A 57 -2.90 11.47 -31.65
N LEU A 58 -1.71 11.20 -32.20
CA LEU A 58 -1.17 9.85 -32.26
C LEU A 58 -0.93 9.26 -30.85
N ILE A 59 -0.45 10.07 -29.89
CA ILE A 59 -0.28 9.65 -28.50
C ILE A 59 -1.65 9.34 -27.88
N ILE A 60 -2.67 10.15 -28.12
CA ILE A 60 -4.04 9.90 -27.64
C ILE A 60 -4.59 8.59 -28.22
N LEU A 61 -4.45 8.36 -29.52
CA LEU A 61 -4.88 7.11 -30.17
C LEU A 61 -4.13 5.88 -29.60
N TYR A 62 -2.84 6.04 -29.35
CA TYR A 62 -2.05 5.00 -28.66
C TYR A 62 -2.57 4.74 -27.25
N LEU A 63 -2.89 5.78 -26.45
CA LEU A 63 -3.44 5.67 -25.10
C LEU A 63 -4.79 4.95 -25.10
N VAL A 64 -5.68 5.28 -26.02
CA VAL A 64 -7.00 4.62 -26.15
C VAL A 64 -6.82 3.11 -26.38
N ARG A 65 -5.86 2.72 -27.23
CA ARG A 65 -5.59 1.30 -27.54
C ARG A 65 -4.90 0.55 -26.40
N LYS A 66 -4.13 1.24 -25.55
CA LYS A 66 -3.32 0.61 -24.51
C LYS A 66 -4.22 -0.05 -23.47
N ASP A 67 -3.89 -1.28 -23.04
CA ASP A 67 -4.56 -1.96 -21.95
C ASP A 67 -4.04 -1.41 -20.61
N GLU A 68 -4.73 -0.40 -20.09
CA GLU A 68 -4.46 0.26 -18.82
C GLU A 68 -5.76 0.78 -18.20
N ASN A 69 -5.75 1.06 -16.90
CA ASN A 69 -6.88 1.64 -16.18
C ASN A 69 -7.43 2.90 -16.87
N SER A 70 -8.73 2.93 -17.11
CA SER A 70 -9.43 3.97 -17.87
C SER A 70 -9.26 5.37 -17.27
N ALA A 71 -9.28 5.51 -15.95
CA ALA A 71 -9.14 6.81 -15.30
C ALA A 71 -7.74 7.42 -15.52
N TYR A 72 -6.71 6.59 -15.54
CA TYR A 72 -5.35 7.04 -15.87
C TYR A 72 -5.24 7.53 -17.32
N LYS A 73 -5.85 6.80 -18.26
CA LYS A 73 -5.92 7.24 -19.68
C LYS A 73 -6.62 8.58 -19.81
N VAL A 74 -7.80 8.74 -19.17
CA VAL A 74 -8.60 9.97 -19.23
C VAL A 74 -7.82 11.17 -18.70
N GLY A 75 -7.09 11.02 -17.58
CA GLY A 75 -6.23 12.09 -17.04
C GLY A 75 -5.16 12.56 -18.02
N TRP A 76 -4.46 11.62 -18.68
CA TRP A 76 -3.47 11.96 -19.71
C TRP A 76 -4.07 12.53 -20.97
N ILE A 77 -5.19 11.97 -21.45
CA ILE A 77 -5.89 12.48 -22.65
C ILE A 77 -6.36 13.92 -22.42
N ALA A 78 -6.92 14.23 -21.25
CA ALA A 78 -7.33 15.57 -20.89
C ALA A 78 -6.13 16.54 -20.85
N LEU A 79 -5.03 16.14 -20.21
CA LEU A 79 -3.82 16.96 -20.14
C LEU A 79 -3.21 17.23 -21.54
N ILE A 80 -3.14 16.20 -22.40
CA ILE A 80 -2.63 16.32 -23.78
C ILE A 80 -3.60 17.16 -24.62
N GLY A 81 -4.92 17.03 -24.44
CA GLY A 81 -5.91 17.80 -25.16
C GLY A 81 -5.89 19.29 -24.83
N ILE A 82 -5.66 19.65 -23.56
CA ILE A 82 -5.58 21.05 -23.11
C ILE A 82 -4.20 21.66 -23.44
N LEU A 83 -3.13 20.90 -23.29
CA LEU A 83 -1.74 21.33 -23.45
C LEU A 83 -0.98 20.36 -24.38
N PRO A 84 -1.23 20.39 -25.71
CA PRO A 84 -0.74 19.36 -26.64
C PRO A 84 0.76 19.10 -26.56
N LEU A 85 1.57 20.13 -26.58
CA LEU A 85 3.03 20.00 -26.52
C LEU A 85 3.50 19.56 -25.12
N LEU A 86 3.08 20.29 -24.08
CA LEU A 86 3.50 20.02 -22.70
C LEU A 86 2.94 18.69 -22.21
N GLY A 87 1.65 18.43 -22.43
CA GLY A 87 0.99 17.19 -22.04
C GLY A 87 1.58 15.99 -22.76
N GLY A 88 1.85 16.10 -24.08
CA GLY A 88 2.53 15.04 -24.84
C GLY A 88 3.95 14.78 -24.34
N ALA A 89 4.75 15.82 -24.08
CA ALA A 89 6.10 15.70 -23.54
C ALA A 89 6.10 15.09 -22.13
N LEU A 90 5.19 15.55 -21.27
CA LEU A 90 5.01 14.98 -19.92
C LEU A 90 4.57 13.51 -19.99
N TYR A 91 3.68 13.17 -20.91
CA TYR A 91 3.28 11.77 -21.11
C TYR A 91 4.46 10.89 -21.55
N LEU A 92 5.25 11.35 -22.51
CA LEU A 92 6.44 10.60 -22.97
C LEU A 92 7.48 10.46 -21.85
N ALA A 93 7.62 11.48 -21.01
CA ALA A 93 8.55 11.46 -19.88
C ALA A 93 8.01 10.67 -18.66
N PHE A 94 6.70 10.76 -18.38
CA PHE A 94 6.11 10.31 -17.12
C PHE A 94 4.90 9.39 -17.27
N GLY A 95 4.36 9.19 -18.47
CA GLY A 95 3.16 8.38 -18.71
C GLY A 95 3.40 6.88 -18.70
N ASN A 96 4.65 6.44 -18.75
CA ASN A 96 4.96 5.02 -18.65
C ASN A 96 5.04 4.61 -17.17
N LYS A 97 4.03 3.88 -16.69
CA LYS A 97 3.98 3.35 -15.32
C LYS A 97 4.99 2.25 -15.06
N ARG A 98 5.53 1.65 -16.13
CA ARG A 98 6.45 0.52 -15.96
C ARG A 98 7.70 1.00 -15.22
N PRO A 99 8.04 0.38 -14.10
CA PRO A 99 9.30 0.63 -13.43
C PRO A 99 10.43 0.35 -14.40
N GLY A 100 11.59 0.90 -14.11
CA GLY A 100 12.73 0.67 -14.99
C GLY A 100 12.88 -0.81 -15.30
N LYS A 101 12.93 -1.17 -16.59
CA LYS A 101 13.02 -2.55 -17.10
C LYS A 101 13.99 -3.43 -16.30
N ARG A 102 15.03 -2.79 -15.73
CA ARG A 102 16.05 -3.46 -14.91
C ARG A 102 15.49 -3.97 -13.57
N LEU A 103 14.61 -3.23 -12.91
CA LEU A 103 14.00 -3.65 -11.64
C LEU A 103 13.01 -4.78 -11.88
N SER A 104 12.13 -4.62 -12.87
CA SER A 104 11.19 -5.66 -13.26
C SER A 104 11.90 -6.98 -13.60
N LEU A 105 12.94 -6.94 -14.42
CA LEU A 105 13.71 -8.13 -14.78
C LEU A 105 14.36 -8.81 -13.57
N LYS A 106 14.91 -8.02 -12.62
CA LYS A 106 15.48 -8.58 -11.40
C LYS A 106 14.44 -9.27 -10.52
N MET A 107 13.29 -8.61 -10.29
CA MET A 107 12.21 -9.20 -9.49
C MET A 107 11.69 -10.48 -10.15
N HIS A 108 11.36 -10.44 -11.45
CA HIS A 108 10.90 -11.62 -12.17
C HIS A 108 11.90 -12.78 -12.16
N ALA A 109 13.20 -12.49 -12.22
CA ALA A 109 14.22 -13.54 -12.16
C ALA A 109 14.21 -14.24 -10.79
N VAL A 110 14.11 -13.48 -9.69
CA VAL A 110 14.04 -14.03 -8.33
C VAL A 110 12.72 -14.78 -8.12
N ASP A 111 11.57 -14.18 -8.46
CA ASP A 111 10.25 -14.80 -8.31
C ASP A 111 10.16 -16.12 -9.09
N SER A 112 10.69 -16.15 -10.32
CA SER A 112 10.71 -17.36 -11.15
C SER A 112 11.59 -18.47 -10.56
N ALA A 113 12.75 -18.11 -9.98
CA ALA A 113 13.68 -19.07 -9.36
C ALA A 113 13.05 -19.71 -8.10
N HIS A 114 12.22 -18.95 -7.36
CA HIS A 114 11.64 -19.38 -6.10
C HIS A 114 10.14 -19.72 -6.16
N LYS A 115 9.55 -19.77 -7.35
CA LYS A 115 8.16 -20.24 -7.55
C LYS A 115 7.90 -21.64 -6.99
N LYS A 116 8.91 -22.51 -7.01
CA LYS A 116 8.85 -23.86 -6.43
C LYS A 116 8.65 -23.87 -4.90
N ASP A 117 9.02 -22.78 -4.22
CA ASP A 117 8.95 -22.68 -2.77
C ASP A 117 7.53 -22.35 -2.27
N LEU A 118 6.66 -21.90 -3.19
CA LEU A 118 5.26 -21.55 -2.94
C LEU A 118 4.33 -22.51 -3.72
N GLN A 119 4.12 -23.72 -3.21
CA GLN A 119 3.27 -24.72 -3.83
C GLN A 119 1.97 -24.92 -3.06
N GLN A 120 0.84 -24.90 -3.79
CA GLN A 120 -0.46 -25.19 -3.21
C GLN A 120 -0.54 -26.64 -2.79
N GLN A 121 -0.84 -26.87 -1.51
CA GLN A 121 -1.08 -28.22 -1.01
C GLN A 121 -2.47 -28.72 -1.45
N PRO A 122 -2.60 -30.00 -1.81
CA PRO A 122 -3.90 -30.62 -2.12
C PRO A 122 -4.85 -30.58 -0.92
N GLY A 123 -6.16 -30.46 -1.19
CA GLY A 123 -7.20 -30.56 -0.17
C GLY A 123 -7.45 -29.29 0.66
N VAL A 124 -6.54 -28.31 0.66
CA VAL A 124 -6.69 -27.08 1.49
C VAL A 124 -7.96 -26.29 1.17
N LEU A 125 -8.44 -26.34 -0.06
CA LEU A 125 -9.60 -25.56 -0.50
C LEU A 125 -10.93 -26.34 -0.40
N ASP A 126 -10.91 -27.64 -0.08
CA ASP A 126 -12.09 -28.51 -0.17
C ASP A 126 -13.23 -28.11 0.80
N GLY A 127 -12.89 -27.44 1.90
CA GLY A 127 -13.86 -26.91 2.87
C GLY A 127 -14.50 -25.55 2.49
N LEU A 128 -14.10 -24.96 1.36
CA LEU A 128 -14.64 -23.69 0.87
C LEU A 128 -15.78 -23.93 -0.12
N ASP A 129 -16.71 -22.96 -0.20
CA ASP A 129 -17.69 -22.94 -1.28
C ASP A 129 -17.03 -22.62 -2.64
N ALA A 130 -17.79 -22.76 -3.73
CA ALA A 130 -17.26 -22.55 -5.08
C ALA A 130 -16.67 -21.16 -5.29
N GLY A 131 -17.25 -20.13 -4.68
CA GLY A 131 -16.77 -18.75 -4.74
C GLY A 131 -15.43 -18.59 -4.02
N GLY A 132 -15.33 -19.07 -2.79
CA GLY A 132 -14.11 -19.05 -2.00
C GLY A 132 -12.97 -19.84 -2.64
N GLN A 133 -13.28 -21.03 -3.18
CA GLN A 133 -12.33 -21.82 -3.97
C GLN A 133 -11.83 -21.04 -5.20
N GLY A 134 -12.76 -20.40 -5.95
CA GLY A 134 -12.44 -19.61 -7.13
C GLY A 134 -11.49 -18.46 -6.79
N GLN A 135 -11.76 -17.74 -5.71
CA GLN A 135 -10.92 -16.65 -5.23
C GLN A 135 -9.53 -17.11 -4.81
N SER A 136 -9.43 -18.18 -4.01
CA SER A 136 -8.12 -18.73 -3.61
C SER A 136 -7.33 -19.27 -4.79
N ARG A 137 -7.96 -19.92 -5.76
CA ARG A 137 -7.31 -20.37 -7.00
C ARG A 137 -6.79 -19.21 -7.82
N TYR A 138 -7.52 -18.09 -7.89
CA TYR A 138 -7.08 -16.87 -8.55
C TYR A 138 -5.77 -16.35 -7.90
N VAL A 139 -5.76 -16.17 -6.59
CA VAL A 139 -4.57 -15.71 -5.86
C VAL A 139 -3.38 -16.66 -6.03
N ALA A 140 -3.60 -17.98 -5.97
CA ALA A 140 -2.55 -18.98 -6.14
C ALA A 140 -2.01 -19.05 -7.58
N LYS A 141 -2.85 -18.80 -8.59
CA LYS A 141 -2.46 -18.91 -10.00
C LYS A 141 -1.74 -17.66 -10.51
N TYR A 142 -2.26 -16.50 -10.18
CA TYR A 142 -1.77 -15.22 -10.72
C TYR A 142 -0.78 -14.52 -9.82
N GLY A 143 -0.89 -14.67 -8.47
CA GLY A 143 0.04 -14.11 -7.50
C GLY A 143 1.07 -15.08 -6.93
N PRO A 144 1.18 -16.31 -7.39
CA PRO A 144 1.73 -17.58 -6.88
C PRO A 144 1.75 -17.73 -5.34
N TYR A 145 0.70 -17.28 -4.68
CA TYR A 145 0.58 -17.37 -3.22
C TYR A 145 -0.39 -18.48 -2.81
N PRO A 146 0.09 -19.62 -2.29
CA PRO A 146 -0.76 -20.72 -1.86
C PRO A 146 -1.59 -20.37 -0.62
N ALA A 147 -2.72 -21.06 -0.48
CA ALA A 147 -3.56 -21.02 0.69
C ALA A 147 -3.14 -22.12 1.68
N TRP A 148 -3.34 -21.88 2.97
CA TRP A 148 -2.90 -22.75 4.06
C TRP A 148 -4.03 -22.99 5.07
N GLN A 149 -4.01 -24.18 5.69
CA GLN A 149 -4.92 -24.55 6.80
C GLN A 149 -4.21 -24.57 8.15
N ASN A 150 -3.03 -25.18 8.25
CA ASN A 150 -2.28 -25.34 9.50
C ASN A 150 -1.73 -24.00 10.01
N THR A 151 -2.61 -23.05 10.22
CA THR A 151 -2.26 -21.67 10.54
C THR A 151 -3.28 -21.10 11.51
N ARG A 152 -2.80 -20.54 12.60
CA ARG A 152 -3.56 -19.72 13.53
C ARG A 152 -3.45 -18.26 13.12
N ALA A 153 -4.56 -17.59 12.93
CA ALA A 153 -4.63 -16.14 12.75
C ALA A 153 -5.07 -15.47 14.06
N GLN A 154 -4.60 -14.24 14.28
CA GLN A 154 -5.04 -13.39 15.39
C GLN A 154 -5.14 -11.95 14.91
N TYR A 155 -6.34 -11.40 14.93
CA TYR A 155 -6.62 -10.02 14.59
C TYR A 155 -6.38 -9.11 15.80
N PHE A 156 -5.82 -7.93 15.55
CA PHE A 156 -5.66 -6.85 16.51
C PHE A 156 -6.39 -5.61 16.01
N ALA A 157 -7.31 -5.12 16.83
CA ALA A 157 -8.13 -3.95 16.52
C ALA A 157 -7.38 -2.61 16.66
N SER A 158 -6.12 -2.63 17.10
CA SER A 158 -5.27 -1.43 17.20
C SER A 158 -3.79 -1.78 17.26
N GLY A 159 -2.93 -0.78 17.01
CA GLY A 159 -1.48 -0.93 17.16
C GLY A 159 -1.06 -1.15 18.62
N GLU A 160 -1.76 -0.52 19.58
CA GLU A 160 -1.49 -0.71 21.02
C GLU A 160 -1.74 -2.15 21.46
N ALA A 161 -2.75 -2.81 20.88
CA ALA A 161 -3.03 -4.22 21.18
C ALA A 161 -2.00 -5.16 20.53
N MET A 162 -1.52 -4.82 19.32
CA MET A 162 -0.51 -5.60 18.60
C MET A 162 0.88 -5.49 19.22
N TYR A 163 1.30 -4.30 19.62
CA TYR A 163 2.70 -3.99 19.95
C TYR A 163 3.29 -4.85 21.08
N PRO A 164 2.62 -5.07 22.22
CA PRO A 164 3.13 -5.96 23.28
C PRO A 164 3.35 -7.40 22.81
N GLN A 165 2.43 -7.91 21.99
CA GLN A 165 2.54 -9.27 21.44
C GLN A 165 3.71 -9.37 20.45
N LEU A 166 3.90 -8.34 19.59
CA LEU A 166 5.04 -8.27 18.70
C LEU A 166 6.38 -8.30 19.46
N LEU A 167 6.51 -7.50 20.52
CA LEU A 167 7.72 -7.51 21.36
C LEU A 167 7.95 -8.90 21.98
N ALA A 168 6.90 -9.54 22.49
CA ALA A 168 7.00 -10.86 23.09
C ALA A 168 7.43 -11.94 22.08
N ASP A 169 6.97 -11.85 20.83
CA ASP A 169 7.37 -12.81 19.79
C ASP A 169 8.78 -12.52 19.26
N LEU A 170 9.18 -11.26 19.11
CA LEU A 170 10.58 -10.90 18.78
C LEU A 170 11.57 -11.41 19.83
N GLU A 171 11.18 -11.41 21.13
CA GLU A 171 12.00 -11.96 22.22
C GLU A 171 12.22 -13.47 22.10
N LYS A 172 11.30 -14.21 21.46
CA LYS A 172 11.40 -15.66 21.28
C LYS A 172 12.23 -16.08 20.07
N ALA A 173 12.56 -15.14 19.18
CA ALA A 173 13.30 -15.43 17.94
C ALA A 173 14.61 -16.17 18.20
N GLN A 174 14.88 -17.20 17.41
CA GLN A 174 16.07 -18.05 17.54
C GLN A 174 16.94 -18.10 16.29
N LYS A 175 16.32 -17.94 15.09
CA LYS A 175 17.01 -18.08 13.80
C LYS A 175 17.05 -16.79 13.00
N SER A 176 15.89 -16.17 12.80
CA SER A 176 15.76 -15.02 11.90
C SER A 176 14.66 -14.06 12.33
N ILE A 177 14.89 -12.77 12.10
CA ILE A 177 13.90 -11.70 12.22
C ILE A 177 13.98 -10.85 10.95
N PHE A 178 12.90 -10.83 10.16
CA PHE A 178 12.79 -10.03 8.96
C PHE A 178 11.73 -8.95 9.15
N LEU A 179 12.07 -7.71 8.84
CA LEU A 179 11.18 -6.56 8.93
C LEU A 179 11.15 -5.80 7.59
N GLU A 180 9.96 -5.45 7.14
CA GLU A 180 9.74 -4.67 5.93
C GLU A 180 8.66 -3.65 6.19
N PHE A 181 8.98 -2.33 6.09
CA PHE A 181 8.06 -1.27 6.49
C PHE A 181 8.18 -0.06 5.58
N PHE A 182 7.03 0.59 5.33
CA PHE A 182 7.02 1.88 4.64
C PHE A 182 7.57 3.00 5.52
N ILE A 183 7.14 3.09 6.78
CA ILE A 183 7.61 4.09 7.74
C ILE A 183 8.33 3.41 8.90
N VAL A 184 9.56 3.85 9.14
CA VAL A 184 10.30 3.63 10.38
C VAL A 184 10.68 5.00 10.93
N SER A 185 10.30 5.30 12.17
CA SER A 185 10.57 6.58 12.80
C SER A 185 11.08 6.39 14.23
N HIS A 186 12.05 7.20 14.63
CA HIS A 186 12.49 7.24 16.02
C HIS A 186 11.34 7.61 16.94
N GLY A 187 11.20 6.84 18.00
CA GLY A 187 10.17 7.02 19.02
C GLY A 187 10.16 5.83 19.98
N CYS A 188 9.23 5.78 20.90
CA CYS A 188 9.17 4.72 21.91
C CYS A 188 8.89 3.35 21.28
N MET A 189 8.05 3.30 20.22
CA MET A 189 7.75 2.07 19.50
C MET A 189 9.00 1.47 18.84
N TRP A 190 9.70 2.26 18.01
CA TRP A 190 10.91 1.78 17.35
C TRP A 190 12.03 1.46 18.34
N ASN A 191 12.26 2.31 19.34
CA ASN A 191 13.31 2.10 20.33
C ASN A 191 13.12 0.79 21.10
N GLY A 192 11.88 0.42 21.43
CA GLY A 192 11.54 -0.85 22.04
C GLY A 192 11.91 -2.05 21.16
N ILE A 193 11.54 -1.98 19.88
CA ILE A 193 11.89 -3.00 18.88
C ILE A 193 13.41 -3.04 18.64
N GLU A 194 14.05 -1.89 18.36
CA GLU A 194 15.50 -1.81 18.08
C GLU A 194 16.32 -2.43 19.20
N LYS A 195 15.95 -2.22 20.46
CA LYS A 195 16.62 -2.83 21.62
C LYS A 195 16.63 -4.35 21.55
N ILE A 196 15.51 -4.96 21.15
CA ILE A 196 15.40 -6.41 21.01
C ILE A 196 16.22 -6.88 19.81
N LEU A 197 16.09 -6.21 18.66
CA LEU A 197 16.81 -6.56 17.43
C LEU A 197 18.32 -6.57 17.65
N ARG A 198 18.87 -5.55 18.32
CA ARG A 198 20.31 -5.47 18.65
C ARG A 198 20.76 -6.62 19.51
N ARG A 199 19.98 -6.98 20.52
CA ARG A 199 20.29 -8.10 21.40
C ARG A 199 20.25 -9.42 20.64
N LYS A 200 19.23 -9.65 19.81
CA LYS A 200 19.08 -10.86 19.00
C LYS A 200 20.18 -10.99 17.95
N ALA A 201 20.53 -9.90 17.27
CA ALA A 201 21.66 -9.90 16.35
C ALA A 201 23.00 -10.24 17.04
N ALA A 202 23.24 -9.71 18.24
CA ALA A 202 24.41 -10.07 19.05
C ALA A 202 24.43 -11.54 19.50
N GLN A 203 23.27 -12.20 19.54
CA GLN A 203 23.11 -13.64 19.82
C GLN A 203 23.25 -14.51 18.56
N GLY A 204 23.49 -13.92 17.39
CA GLY A 204 23.66 -14.65 16.12
C GLY A 204 22.36 -14.86 15.34
N VAL A 205 21.23 -14.27 15.76
CA VAL A 205 19.99 -14.27 14.99
C VAL A 205 20.17 -13.43 13.72
N ASP A 206 19.74 -13.92 12.56
CA ASP A 206 19.78 -13.19 11.30
C ASP A 206 18.70 -12.10 11.27
N VAL A 207 19.11 -10.85 11.50
CA VAL A 207 18.19 -9.70 11.53
C VAL A 207 18.35 -8.87 10.27
N ARG A 208 17.23 -8.72 9.52
CA ARG A 208 17.17 -7.97 8.27
C ARG A 208 16.04 -6.94 8.31
N LEU A 209 16.32 -5.74 7.82
CA LEU A 209 15.35 -4.64 7.73
C LEU A 209 15.32 -4.08 6.31
N ILE A 210 14.14 -4.04 5.70
CA ILE A 210 13.84 -3.25 4.51
C ILE A 210 12.94 -2.09 4.95
N TYR A 211 13.25 -0.88 4.51
CA TYR A 211 12.37 0.25 4.74
C TYR A 211 12.32 1.15 3.51
N ASP A 212 11.16 1.78 3.26
CA ASP A 212 11.02 2.74 2.18
C ASP A 212 11.72 4.06 2.55
N ASP A 213 12.66 4.51 1.71
CA ASP A 213 13.47 5.71 2.01
C ASP A 213 12.62 6.99 2.04
N PHE A 214 11.56 7.07 1.21
CA PHE A 214 10.65 8.22 1.20
C PHE A 214 9.75 8.24 2.44
N GLY A 215 9.16 7.11 2.78
CA GLY A 215 8.29 6.98 3.95
C GLY A 215 9.03 7.26 5.26
N SER A 216 10.31 6.90 5.34
CA SER A 216 11.15 7.03 6.54
C SER A 216 12.05 8.27 6.56
N LEU A 217 11.98 9.12 5.49
CA LEU A 217 12.92 10.23 5.25
C LEU A 217 13.03 11.23 6.41
N LEU A 218 11.90 11.55 7.05
CA LEU A 218 11.84 12.50 8.17
C LEU A 218 11.97 11.82 9.53
N GLY A 219 11.77 10.50 9.59
CA GLY A 219 11.76 9.72 10.82
C GLY A 219 13.12 9.16 11.24
N LEU A 220 14.07 9.03 10.31
CA LEU A 220 15.36 8.40 10.55
C LEU A 220 16.54 9.38 10.43
N PRO A 221 17.59 9.23 11.24
CA PRO A 221 18.81 10.02 11.10
C PRO A 221 19.64 9.54 9.89
N ALA A 222 20.47 10.43 9.35
CA ALA A 222 21.29 10.14 8.16
C ALA A 222 22.29 8.97 8.35
N ASP A 223 22.68 8.67 9.58
CA ASP A 223 23.61 7.59 9.93
C ASP A 223 22.90 6.28 10.31
N PHE A 224 21.57 6.19 10.12
CA PHE A 224 20.75 5.04 10.55
C PHE A 224 21.28 3.71 10.04
N ILE A 225 21.52 3.59 8.73
CA ILE A 225 22.04 2.35 8.12
C ILE A 225 23.38 1.95 8.75
N VAL A 226 24.31 2.92 8.91
CA VAL A 226 25.62 2.66 9.51
C VAL A 226 25.49 2.15 10.94
N ARG A 227 24.54 2.70 11.71
CA ARG A 227 24.26 2.27 13.09
C ARG A 227 23.68 0.86 13.15
N MET A 228 22.78 0.51 12.22
CA MET A 228 22.17 -0.81 12.15
C MET A 228 23.21 -1.87 11.71
N GLU A 229 23.94 -1.61 10.64
CA GLU A 229 24.98 -2.54 10.15
C GLU A 229 26.08 -2.78 11.21
N ARG A 230 26.48 -1.76 11.98
CA ARG A 230 27.41 -1.93 13.13
C ARG A 230 26.82 -2.80 14.24
N ALA A 231 25.51 -2.88 14.34
CA ALA A 231 24.81 -3.75 15.28
C ALA A 231 24.48 -5.12 14.68
N HIS A 232 25.09 -5.49 13.54
CA HIS A 232 24.81 -6.71 12.78
C HIS A 232 23.36 -6.86 12.31
N ILE A 233 22.65 -5.74 12.17
CA ILE A 233 21.31 -5.67 11.58
C ILE A 233 21.48 -5.21 10.13
N ARG A 234 21.25 -6.13 9.18
CA ARG A 234 21.40 -5.85 7.75
C ARG A 234 20.25 -4.98 7.25
N CYS A 235 20.53 -3.88 6.53
CA CYS A 235 19.51 -2.94 6.10
C CYS A 235 19.50 -2.72 4.58
N ILE A 236 18.30 -2.50 4.02
CA ILE A 236 18.07 -2.03 2.65
C ILE A 236 17.13 -0.82 2.70
N PRO A 237 17.58 0.39 2.30
CA PRO A 237 16.69 1.49 2.00
C PRO A 237 16.09 1.25 0.61
N PHE A 238 14.78 1.00 0.54
CA PHE A 238 14.12 0.80 -0.75
C PHE A 238 13.91 2.13 -1.46
N ASN A 239 14.22 2.15 -2.75
CA ASN A 239 14.03 3.26 -3.69
C ASN A 239 14.48 4.62 -3.12
N PRO A 240 15.80 4.80 -2.86
CA PRO A 240 16.35 6.00 -2.25
C PRO A 240 15.93 7.28 -2.96
N VAL A 241 15.57 8.29 -2.19
CA VAL A 241 15.16 9.59 -2.73
C VAL A 241 16.38 10.30 -3.30
N VAL A 242 16.38 10.47 -4.63
CA VAL A 242 17.40 11.23 -5.37
C VAL A 242 16.79 12.54 -5.87
N PRO A 243 17.56 13.65 -5.93
CA PRO A 243 17.06 14.96 -6.35
C PRO A 243 16.90 15.04 -7.88
N LEU A 244 16.27 14.03 -8.50
CA LEU A 244 15.96 13.96 -9.92
C LEU A 244 14.51 13.53 -10.09
N ILE A 245 13.79 14.13 -11.05
CA ILE A 245 12.46 13.65 -11.43
C ILE A 245 12.64 12.29 -12.09
N SER A 246 12.26 11.24 -11.38
CA SER A 246 12.31 9.86 -11.87
C SER A 246 10.97 9.18 -11.66
N LEU A 247 10.47 8.51 -12.70
CA LEU A 247 9.25 7.69 -12.63
C LEU A 247 9.35 6.55 -11.62
N VAL A 248 10.56 6.02 -11.43
CA VAL A 248 10.85 4.97 -10.43
C VAL A 248 10.53 5.45 -9.02
N MET A 249 10.55 6.76 -8.75
CA MET A 249 10.21 7.33 -7.44
C MET A 249 8.74 7.15 -7.05
N ASN A 250 7.84 6.86 -7.99
CA ASN A 250 6.41 6.62 -7.70
C ASN A 250 6.15 5.22 -7.14
N HIS A 251 7.01 4.24 -7.45
CA HIS A 251 6.86 2.90 -6.89
C HIS A 251 7.45 2.85 -5.50
N ARG A 252 6.59 2.62 -4.50
CA ARG A 252 6.97 2.57 -3.09
C ARG A 252 6.68 1.21 -2.50
N ASP A 253 7.49 0.82 -1.54
CA ASP A 253 7.21 -0.36 -0.73
C ASP A 253 6.31 0.04 0.43
N HIS A 254 5.02 -0.23 0.27
CA HIS A 254 4.01 0.11 1.27
C HIS A 254 3.62 -1.09 2.15
N ARG A 255 4.31 -2.22 2.01
CA ARG A 255 4.10 -3.40 2.85
C ARG A 255 4.53 -3.15 4.30
N LYS A 256 3.93 -3.87 5.22
CA LYS A 256 4.28 -3.92 6.63
C LYS A 256 4.33 -5.39 6.99
N ILE A 257 5.53 -5.93 7.06
CA ILE A 257 5.77 -7.35 7.29
C ILE A 257 6.78 -7.51 8.41
N VAL A 258 6.48 -8.39 9.37
CA VAL A 258 7.46 -8.95 10.27
C VAL A 258 7.40 -10.46 10.11
N VAL A 259 8.55 -11.11 9.98
CA VAL A 259 8.66 -12.58 10.00
C VAL A 259 9.65 -12.97 11.08
N ILE A 260 9.26 -13.94 11.89
CA ILE A 260 10.07 -14.48 12.98
C ILE A 260 10.21 -15.97 12.77
N ASP A 261 11.45 -16.44 12.58
CA ASP A 261 11.83 -17.86 12.43
C ASP A 261 11.04 -18.63 11.35
N GLY A 262 10.45 -17.92 10.38
CA GLY A 262 9.59 -18.50 9.35
C GLY A 262 8.25 -19.05 9.85
N THR A 263 7.96 -18.97 11.15
CA THR A 263 6.77 -19.56 11.79
C THR A 263 5.71 -18.55 12.20
N VAL A 264 6.12 -17.33 12.53
CA VAL A 264 5.22 -16.25 12.93
C VAL A 264 5.42 -15.08 11.97
N ALA A 265 4.33 -14.52 11.47
CA ALA A 265 4.38 -13.29 10.69
C ALA A 265 3.30 -12.29 11.14
N TYR A 266 3.57 -11.00 10.90
CA TYR A 266 2.65 -9.89 11.14
C TYR A 266 2.48 -9.09 9.86
N THR A 267 1.26 -8.61 9.63
CA THR A 267 0.95 -7.60 8.62
C THR A 267 -0.22 -6.71 9.06
N GLY A 268 -0.52 -5.67 8.30
CA GLY A 268 -1.64 -4.76 8.56
C GLY A 268 -1.35 -3.34 8.11
N GLY A 269 -2.04 -2.36 8.72
CA GLY A 269 -1.84 -0.95 8.46
C GLY A 269 -0.72 -0.30 9.28
N VAL A 270 -0.31 -0.94 10.39
CA VAL A 270 0.60 -0.38 11.41
C VAL A 270 2.03 -0.26 10.89
N ASN A 271 2.58 0.96 10.86
CA ASN A 271 4.01 1.21 10.65
C ASN A 271 4.77 1.28 11.98
N LEU A 272 6.08 1.49 11.94
CA LEU A 272 6.94 1.59 13.12
C LEU A 272 7.16 3.06 13.53
N ALA A 273 6.10 3.69 14.05
CA ALA A 273 6.13 5.05 14.57
C ALA A 273 5.10 5.22 15.71
N ASP A 274 5.30 6.21 16.57
CA ASP A 274 4.58 6.37 17.83
C ASP A 274 3.08 6.68 17.67
N GLU A 275 2.68 7.34 16.58
CA GLU A 275 1.28 7.59 16.28
C GLU A 275 0.47 6.29 16.07
N TYR A 276 1.09 5.22 15.55
CA TYR A 276 0.41 3.94 15.29
C TYR A 276 0.06 3.16 16.56
N ILE A 277 0.72 3.48 17.67
CA ILE A 277 0.40 2.91 18.99
C ILE A 277 -0.20 3.96 19.93
N ASN A 278 -0.66 5.09 19.39
CA ASN A 278 -1.23 6.23 20.12
C ASN A 278 -0.34 6.78 21.27
N ALA A 279 0.97 6.55 21.21
CA ALA A 279 1.94 7.17 22.10
C ALA A 279 2.15 8.66 21.74
N GLU A 280 1.82 9.06 20.52
CA GLU A 280 1.72 10.43 20.05
C GLU A 280 0.36 10.66 19.40
N GLN A 281 -0.36 11.72 19.82
CA GLN A 281 -1.64 12.11 19.22
C GLN A 281 -1.43 13.16 18.13
N ARG A 282 -1.41 12.71 16.87
CA ARG A 282 -1.16 13.59 15.73
C ARG A 282 -2.45 14.08 15.05
N PHE A 283 -3.45 13.18 14.91
CA PHE A 283 -4.75 13.44 14.26
C PHE A 283 -5.90 12.83 15.08
N GLY A 284 -5.91 13.09 16.38
CA GLY A 284 -6.79 12.42 17.33
C GLY A 284 -6.35 10.97 17.55
N TYR A 285 -7.29 10.09 17.91
CA TYR A 285 -7.02 8.67 18.08
C TYR A 285 -6.71 8.02 16.72
N TRP A 286 -5.58 7.32 16.65
CA TRP A 286 -5.15 6.60 15.45
C TRP A 286 -5.69 5.16 15.49
N LYS A 287 -6.75 4.91 14.71
CA LYS A 287 -7.35 3.58 14.58
C LYS A 287 -6.67 2.81 13.46
N ASP A 288 -5.92 1.78 13.82
CA ASP A 288 -5.32 0.87 12.83
C ASP A 288 -5.71 -0.57 13.13
N ALA A 289 -5.22 -1.51 12.31
CA ALA A 289 -5.42 -2.94 12.48
C ALA A 289 -4.17 -3.71 12.08
N ALA A 290 -3.99 -4.87 12.70
CA ALA A 290 -2.94 -5.80 12.33
C ALA A 290 -3.45 -7.24 12.43
N LEU A 291 -2.75 -8.13 11.73
CA LEU A 291 -2.97 -9.57 11.77
C LEU A 291 -1.64 -10.26 12.07
N ARG A 292 -1.65 -11.16 13.06
CA ARG A 292 -0.59 -12.13 13.34
C ARG A 292 -1.01 -13.46 12.75
N VAL A 293 -0.11 -14.12 12.04
CA VAL A 293 -0.29 -15.49 11.56
C VAL A 293 0.83 -16.36 12.14
N GLU A 294 0.47 -17.56 12.58
CA GLU A 294 1.40 -18.53 13.16
C GLU A 294 1.15 -19.89 12.52
N GLY A 295 2.18 -20.47 11.92
CA GLY A 295 2.11 -21.73 11.19
C GLY A 295 2.47 -21.59 9.73
N ASP A 296 1.93 -22.47 8.88
CA ASP A 296 2.36 -22.65 7.48
C ASP A 296 2.23 -21.39 6.62
N ALA A 297 1.19 -20.56 6.85
CA ALA A 297 0.99 -19.33 6.07
C ALA A 297 2.09 -18.26 6.28
N ALA A 298 2.85 -18.32 7.40
CA ALA A 298 3.99 -17.42 7.60
C ALA A 298 5.08 -17.62 6.52
N TRP A 299 5.10 -18.78 5.87
CA TRP A 299 5.99 -19.08 4.77
C TRP A 299 5.79 -18.18 3.55
N ASN A 300 4.55 -17.83 3.21
CA ASN A 300 4.30 -16.87 2.13
C ASN A 300 5.01 -15.54 2.40
N PHE A 301 4.93 -15.02 3.62
CA PHE A 301 5.62 -13.78 3.99
C PHE A 301 7.14 -13.94 4.01
N THR A 302 7.65 -15.11 4.41
CA THR A 302 9.08 -15.41 4.37
C THR A 302 9.62 -15.33 2.95
N VAL A 303 8.93 -15.97 2.00
CA VAL A 303 9.32 -15.96 0.58
C VAL A 303 9.15 -14.56 -0.02
N MET A 304 8.05 -13.83 0.29
CA MET A 304 7.86 -12.44 -0.13
C MET A 304 9.05 -11.57 0.27
N PHE A 305 9.43 -11.63 1.54
CA PHE A 305 10.55 -10.85 2.07
C PHE A 305 11.87 -11.24 1.40
N LEU A 306 12.17 -12.54 1.31
CA LEU A 306 13.43 -13.03 0.74
C LEU A 306 13.55 -12.73 -0.76
N ASN A 307 12.47 -12.83 -1.52
CA ASN A 307 12.44 -12.43 -2.93
C ASN A 307 12.77 -10.95 -3.09
N PHE A 308 12.13 -10.11 -2.28
CA PHE A 308 12.39 -8.67 -2.33
C PHE A 308 13.80 -8.33 -1.86
N TRP A 309 14.27 -8.96 -0.79
CA TRP A 309 15.64 -8.84 -0.31
C TRP A 309 16.66 -9.19 -1.39
N ASN A 310 16.52 -10.35 -2.01
CA ASN A 310 17.46 -10.85 -3.02
C ASN A 310 17.48 -10.03 -4.31
N ALA A 311 16.40 -9.36 -4.67
CA ALA A 311 16.38 -8.45 -5.81
C ALA A 311 17.33 -7.25 -5.62
N PHE A 312 17.60 -6.83 -4.38
CA PHE A 312 18.45 -5.68 -4.06
C PHE A 312 19.79 -6.05 -3.45
N ARG A 313 19.83 -7.09 -2.61
CA ARG A 313 21.02 -7.57 -1.91
C ARG A 313 21.09 -9.11 -2.00
N PRO A 314 21.44 -9.68 -3.15
CA PRO A 314 21.47 -11.13 -3.33
C PRO A 314 22.36 -11.78 -2.29
N SER A 315 21.81 -12.68 -1.51
CA SER A 315 22.52 -13.37 -0.42
C SER A 315 22.11 -14.83 -0.28
N GLU A 316 20.91 -15.19 -0.75
CA GLU A 316 20.33 -16.50 -0.56
C GLU A 316 20.00 -17.16 -1.90
N THR A 317 20.37 -18.41 -2.07
CA THR A 317 19.98 -19.25 -3.22
C THR A 317 19.05 -20.37 -2.82
N ASP A 318 18.98 -20.68 -1.52
CA ASP A 318 18.12 -21.70 -0.94
C ASP A 318 17.37 -21.12 0.26
N TYR A 319 16.03 -21.15 0.21
CA TYR A 319 15.18 -20.66 1.27
C TYR A 319 14.85 -21.72 2.32
N ASP A 320 15.19 -22.99 2.10
CA ASP A 320 14.90 -24.08 3.05
C ASP A 320 15.56 -23.87 4.42
N ALA A 321 16.68 -23.13 4.45
CA ALA A 321 17.30 -22.72 5.71
C ALA A 321 16.38 -21.92 6.64
N PHE A 322 15.38 -21.22 6.07
CA PHE A 322 14.40 -20.40 6.77
C PHE A 322 13.06 -21.12 6.98
N ARG A 323 12.90 -22.34 6.45
CA ARG A 323 11.69 -23.11 6.73
C ARG A 323 11.56 -23.38 8.22
N PRO A 324 10.33 -23.28 8.74
CA PRO A 324 10.08 -23.67 10.12
C PRO A 324 10.46 -25.14 10.31
N MET A 325 11.09 -25.44 11.43
CA MET A 325 11.14 -26.84 11.86
C MET A 325 9.70 -27.31 12.12
N PRO A 326 9.38 -28.59 11.86
CA PRO A 326 8.03 -29.08 12.09
C PRO A 326 7.68 -28.89 13.58
N LEU A 327 7.03 -27.78 13.87
CA LEU A 327 6.27 -27.59 15.09
C LEU A 327 4.98 -28.41 14.93
N VAL A 328 4.40 -28.84 16.04
CA VAL A 328 3.03 -29.35 16.00
C VAL A 328 2.19 -28.26 15.36
N PRO A 329 1.63 -28.48 14.15
CA PRO A 329 0.89 -27.43 13.48
C PRO A 329 -0.29 -27.02 14.36
N PRO A 330 -0.60 -25.72 14.45
CA PRO A 330 -1.81 -25.28 15.15
C PRO A 330 -3.03 -25.94 14.51
N ALA A 331 -4.08 -26.18 15.31
CA ALA A 331 -5.34 -26.68 14.79
C ALA A 331 -5.82 -25.79 13.64
N SER A 332 -6.33 -26.40 12.58
CA SER A 332 -6.88 -25.68 11.44
C SER A 332 -8.05 -24.79 11.88
N ASP A 333 -7.99 -23.51 11.50
CA ASP A 333 -9.04 -22.52 11.72
C ASP A 333 -9.34 -21.82 10.39
N GLY A 334 -10.03 -22.54 9.49
CA GLY A 334 -10.32 -22.09 8.15
C GLY A 334 -9.09 -22.02 7.24
N VAL A 335 -9.13 -21.15 6.25
CA VAL A 335 -8.09 -20.94 5.24
C VAL A 335 -7.46 -19.57 5.40
N VAL A 336 -6.13 -19.53 5.41
CA VAL A 336 -5.31 -18.31 5.52
C VAL A 336 -4.42 -18.22 4.29
N GLN A 337 -4.53 -17.13 3.53
CA GLN A 337 -3.79 -16.95 2.28
C GLN A 337 -3.15 -15.56 2.22
N PRO A 338 -1.92 -15.40 2.72
CA PRO A 338 -1.15 -14.18 2.51
C PRO A 338 -0.79 -14.02 1.03
N TYR A 339 -0.96 -12.81 0.50
CA TYR A 339 -0.63 -12.46 -0.88
C TYR A 339 0.01 -11.08 -0.96
N ALA A 340 0.76 -10.83 -2.03
CA ALA A 340 1.26 -9.51 -2.35
C ALA A 340 0.65 -9.00 -3.66
N ASP A 341 0.67 -7.68 -3.81
CA ASP A 341 0.40 -6.97 -5.05
C ASP A 341 1.66 -6.21 -5.47
N SER A 342 1.91 -6.14 -6.76
CA SER A 342 3.15 -5.60 -7.30
C SER A 342 2.87 -4.66 -8.47
N PRO A 343 3.46 -3.45 -8.49
CA PRO A 343 3.34 -2.55 -9.64
C PRO A 343 4.20 -3.00 -10.85
N LEU A 344 4.90 -4.14 -10.74
CA LEU A 344 5.83 -4.63 -11.75
C LEU A 344 5.21 -5.59 -12.76
N ASP A 345 4.06 -6.14 -12.44
CA ASP A 345 3.26 -7.01 -13.32
C ASP A 345 2.01 -6.27 -13.81
N GLU A 346 1.21 -6.92 -14.63
CA GLU A 346 -0.01 -6.37 -15.23
C GLU A 346 -1.29 -6.86 -14.50
N GLU A 347 -1.12 -7.64 -13.42
CA GLU A 347 -2.24 -8.23 -12.68
C GLU A 347 -2.59 -7.37 -11.46
N PRO A 348 -3.76 -6.70 -11.42
CA PRO A 348 -4.20 -5.90 -10.28
C PRO A 348 -4.77 -6.84 -9.19
N MET A 349 -3.89 -7.59 -8.53
CA MET A 349 -4.24 -8.63 -7.57
C MET A 349 -5.19 -8.13 -6.48
N ALA A 350 -4.85 -7.01 -5.85
CA ALA A 350 -5.62 -6.46 -4.74
C ALA A 350 -7.01 -6.01 -5.18
N GLU A 351 -7.10 -5.28 -6.29
CA GLU A 351 -8.39 -4.82 -6.83
C GLU A 351 -9.28 -6.00 -7.19
N THR A 352 -8.74 -7.02 -7.86
CA THR A 352 -9.49 -8.23 -8.25
C THR A 352 -9.97 -9.01 -7.02
N VAL A 353 -9.17 -9.12 -5.96
CA VAL A 353 -9.60 -9.73 -4.69
C VAL A 353 -10.79 -8.99 -4.11
N TYR A 354 -10.76 -7.65 -4.08
CA TYR A 354 -11.85 -6.82 -3.57
C TYR A 354 -13.11 -6.89 -4.43
N LEU A 355 -12.96 -6.85 -5.75
CA LEU A 355 -14.08 -7.02 -6.69
C LEU A 355 -14.77 -8.38 -6.54
N ASN A 356 -14.00 -9.44 -6.34
CA ASN A 356 -14.53 -10.78 -6.08
C ASN A 356 -15.33 -10.86 -4.76
N ILE A 357 -14.85 -10.19 -3.69
CA ILE A 357 -15.59 -10.11 -2.42
C ILE A 357 -16.95 -9.43 -2.65
N LEU A 358 -16.95 -8.27 -3.33
CA LEU A 358 -18.20 -7.55 -3.66
C LEU A 358 -19.15 -8.37 -4.53
N ALA A 359 -18.61 -9.10 -5.51
CA ALA A 359 -19.41 -9.94 -6.40
C ALA A 359 -20.07 -11.12 -5.68
N GLN A 360 -19.38 -11.72 -4.71
CA GLN A 360 -19.83 -12.88 -3.96
C GLN A 360 -20.70 -12.54 -2.75
N ALA A 361 -20.64 -11.32 -2.23
CA ALA A 361 -21.36 -10.87 -1.05
C ALA A 361 -22.88 -11.04 -1.19
N LYS A 362 -23.49 -11.58 -0.13
CA LYS A 362 -24.93 -11.88 -0.04
C LYS A 362 -25.66 -11.05 1.01
N GLN A 363 -25.03 -10.79 2.16
CA GLN A 363 -25.65 -10.11 3.29
C GLN A 363 -25.01 -8.75 3.56
N TYR A 364 -23.67 -8.71 3.71
CA TYR A 364 -22.97 -7.46 4.02
C TYR A 364 -21.52 -7.47 3.55
N VAL A 365 -20.98 -6.26 3.32
CA VAL A 365 -19.54 -5.99 3.18
C VAL A 365 -19.22 -4.74 3.99
N TYR A 366 -18.33 -4.85 4.98
CA TYR A 366 -17.85 -3.72 5.75
C TYR A 366 -16.37 -3.48 5.45
N ILE A 367 -16.00 -2.22 5.24
CA ILE A 367 -14.71 -1.82 4.71
C ILE A 367 -14.12 -0.70 5.57
N TYR A 368 -12.88 -0.91 6.02
CA TYR A 368 -12.02 0.15 6.55
C TYR A 368 -11.04 0.62 5.48
N THR A 369 -10.95 1.90 5.24
CA THR A 369 -9.92 2.50 4.38
C THR A 369 -9.64 3.96 4.77
N PRO A 370 -8.37 4.40 4.82
CA PRO A 370 -8.06 5.80 5.11
C PRO A 370 -8.36 6.73 3.95
N TYR A 371 -8.36 6.21 2.73
CA TYR A 371 -8.53 6.97 1.50
C TYR A 371 -9.50 6.27 0.57
N LEU A 372 -10.27 7.07 -0.17
CA LEU A 372 -11.21 6.59 -1.19
C LEU A 372 -10.97 7.36 -2.49
N ALA A 373 -10.18 6.77 -3.37
CA ALA A 373 -9.87 7.30 -4.70
C ALA A 373 -9.79 6.11 -5.67
N ILE A 374 -10.95 5.68 -6.17
CA ILE A 374 -11.17 4.40 -6.84
C ILE A 374 -11.53 4.57 -8.31
N GLY A 375 -11.27 3.52 -9.11
CA GLY A 375 -11.72 3.41 -10.49
C GLY A 375 -13.24 3.21 -10.62
N GLU A 376 -13.74 3.35 -11.84
CA GLU A 376 -15.17 3.15 -12.12
C GLU A 376 -15.57 1.68 -11.88
N GLU A 377 -14.68 0.72 -12.10
CA GLU A 377 -14.91 -0.71 -11.87
C GLU A 377 -15.25 -0.96 -10.38
N MET A 378 -14.44 -0.42 -9.47
CA MET A 378 -14.66 -0.56 -8.03
C MET A 378 -15.88 0.26 -7.57
N LEU A 379 -16.07 1.47 -8.12
CA LEU A 379 -17.22 2.31 -7.83
C LEU A 379 -18.53 1.60 -8.21
N ASP A 380 -18.56 1.00 -9.40
CA ASP A 380 -19.74 0.27 -9.88
C ASP A 380 -19.97 -1.03 -9.12
N ALA A 381 -18.91 -1.74 -8.73
CA ALA A 381 -19.03 -2.95 -7.92
C ALA A 381 -19.66 -2.65 -6.54
N LEU A 382 -19.22 -1.57 -5.85
CA LEU A 382 -19.82 -1.12 -4.58
C LEU A 382 -21.30 -0.75 -4.74
N LYS A 383 -21.63 0.04 -5.78
CA LYS A 383 -23.02 0.42 -6.09
C LYS A 383 -23.89 -0.79 -6.41
N ASN A 384 -23.37 -1.73 -7.19
CA ASN A 384 -24.10 -2.94 -7.60
C ASN A 384 -24.35 -3.87 -6.41
N ALA A 385 -23.37 -4.04 -5.51
CA ALA A 385 -23.56 -4.81 -4.28
C ALA A 385 -24.70 -4.21 -3.43
N ALA A 386 -24.66 -2.88 -3.18
CA ALA A 386 -25.72 -2.20 -2.42
C ALA A 386 -27.10 -2.33 -3.09
N LYS A 387 -27.18 -2.14 -4.42
CA LYS A 387 -28.45 -2.27 -5.17
C LYS A 387 -29.02 -3.70 -5.19
N ARG A 388 -28.16 -4.73 -5.03
CA ARG A 388 -28.60 -6.12 -4.83
C ARG A 388 -29.15 -6.40 -3.42
N GLY A 389 -29.09 -5.42 -2.51
CA GLY A 389 -29.55 -5.54 -1.13
C GLY A 389 -28.45 -5.92 -0.13
N VAL A 390 -27.19 -5.92 -0.54
CA VAL A 390 -26.05 -6.14 0.37
C VAL A 390 -25.85 -4.87 1.23
N ASP A 391 -25.72 -5.03 2.55
CA ASP A 391 -25.39 -3.92 3.47
C ASP A 391 -23.90 -3.53 3.31
N VAL A 392 -23.62 -2.59 2.40
CA VAL A 392 -22.26 -2.11 2.13
C VAL A 392 -21.96 -0.90 3.01
N ARG A 393 -20.96 -1.01 3.88
CA ARG A 393 -20.53 0.08 4.77
C ARG A 393 -19.07 0.41 4.56
N LEU A 394 -18.78 1.70 4.32
CA LEU A 394 -17.42 2.26 4.27
C LEU A 394 -17.17 3.06 5.54
N VAL A 395 -16.04 2.82 6.20
CA VAL A 395 -15.59 3.61 7.34
C VAL A 395 -14.29 4.30 6.97
N LEU A 396 -14.31 5.64 7.03
CA LEU A 396 -13.21 6.52 6.67
C LEU A 396 -12.81 7.39 7.87
N PRO A 397 -11.67 8.11 7.81
CA PRO A 397 -11.27 9.04 8.87
C PRO A 397 -12.27 10.19 9.06
N GLY A 398 -12.50 10.58 10.30
CA GLY A 398 -13.22 11.83 10.61
C GLY A 398 -12.27 13.04 10.70
N ILE A 399 -11.02 12.81 11.13
CA ILE A 399 -9.96 13.83 11.15
C ILE A 399 -8.90 13.42 10.12
N PRO A 400 -8.74 14.16 9.01
CA PRO A 400 -7.83 13.77 7.95
C PRO A 400 -6.36 14.15 8.24
N ASP A 401 -5.43 13.31 7.77
CA ASP A 401 -4.00 13.62 7.69
C ASP A 401 -3.67 14.58 6.53
N LYS A 402 -4.39 14.47 5.41
CA LYS A 402 -4.22 15.25 4.17
C LYS A 402 -5.57 15.82 3.69
N LYS A 403 -5.79 17.10 3.90
CA LYS A 403 -7.07 17.77 3.59
C LYS A 403 -7.50 17.62 2.12
N LEU A 404 -6.54 17.65 1.17
CA LEU A 404 -6.84 17.53 -0.26
C LEU A 404 -7.30 16.12 -0.64
N VAL A 405 -6.62 15.09 -0.11
CA VAL A 405 -6.99 13.68 -0.32
C VAL A 405 -8.33 13.37 0.34
N PHE A 406 -8.59 13.92 1.51
CA PHE A 406 -9.89 13.80 2.17
C PHE A 406 -11.02 14.42 1.35
N ARG A 407 -10.80 15.60 0.77
CA ARG A 407 -11.76 16.23 -0.15
C ARG A 407 -12.00 15.35 -1.38
N LEU A 408 -10.95 14.79 -1.96
CA LEU A 408 -11.06 13.83 -3.07
C LEU A 408 -11.91 12.62 -2.65
N SER A 409 -11.65 12.01 -1.49
CA SER A 409 -12.45 10.89 -0.96
C SER A 409 -13.93 11.27 -0.84
N ARG A 410 -14.25 12.44 -0.30
CA ARG A 410 -15.63 12.91 -0.15
C ARG A 410 -16.33 13.17 -1.48
N SER A 411 -15.60 13.44 -2.57
CA SER A 411 -16.20 13.58 -3.91
C SER A 411 -16.85 12.29 -4.43
N TYR A 412 -16.42 11.11 -3.92
CA TYR A 412 -17.02 9.81 -4.24
C TYR A 412 -18.26 9.46 -3.40
N TYR A 413 -18.56 10.22 -2.33
CA TYR A 413 -19.64 9.87 -1.41
C TYR A 413 -21.02 9.94 -2.05
N LEU A 414 -21.33 11.03 -2.75
CA LEU A 414 -22.67 11.24 -3.30
C LEU A 414 -23.16 10.12 -4.22
N PRO A 415 -22.38 9.64 -5.23
CA PRO A 415 -22.82 8.54 -6.07
C PRO A 415 -22.98 7.21 -5.32
N LEU A 416 -22.17 6.96 -4.29
CA LEU A 416 -22.25 5.77 -3.44
C LEU A 416 -23.49 5.81 -2.54
N LEU A 417 -23.73 6.93 -1.85
CA LEU A 417 -24.90 7.12 -0.98
C LEU A 417 -26.22 7.01 -1.77
N ARG A 418 -26.29 7.56 -2.99
CA ARG A 418 -27.46 7.42 -3.87
C ARG A 418 -27.72 5.99 -4.30
N ALA A 419 -26.71 5.15 -4.32
CA ALA A 419 -26.84 3.72 -4.63
C ALA A 419 -27.20 2.85 -3.42
N GLY A 420 -27.22 3.41 -2.20
CA GLY A 420 -27.53 2.70 -0.97
C GLY A 420 -26.30 2.26 -0.16
N VAL A 421 -25.08 2.60 -0.58
CA VAL A 421 -23.87 2.39 0.23
C VAL A 421 -23.91 3.35 1.42
N ARG A 422 -23.63 2.84 2.61
CA ARG A 422 -23.57 3.65 3.84
C ARG A 422 -22.13 4.04 4.14
N ILE A 423 -21.91 5.32 4.43
CA ILE A 423 -20.58 5.88 4.65
C ILE A 423 -20.52 6.47 6.06
N TYR A 424 -19.43 6.16 6.75
CA TYR A 424 -19.20 6.55 8.14
C TYR A 424 -17.84 7.24 8.28
N GLU A 425 -17.79 8.37 8.98
CA GLU A 425 -16.57 9.07 9.34
C GLU A 425 -16.25 8.82 10.82
N PHE A 426 -15.08 8.24 11.10
CA PHE A 426 -14.61 7.92 12.45
C PHE A 426 -14.26 9.19 13.21
N THR A 427 -15.14 9.64 14.09
CA THR A 427 -15.06 10.95 14.76
C THR A 427 -13.93 11.09 15.77
N PRO A 428 -13.45 10.02 16.47
CA PRO A 428 -12.36 10.19 17.43
C PRO A 428 -11.01 10.55 16.81
N GLY A 429 -10.82 10.34 15.50
CA GLY A 429 -9.52 10.62 14.89
C GLY A 429 -9.34 10.12 13.47
N PHE A 430 -8.12 9.63 13.21
CA PHE A 430 -7.71 9.12 11.92
C PHE A 430 -7.82 7.60 11.86
N LEU A 431 -8.70 7.09 11.01
CA LEU A 431 -8.82 5.66 10.73
C LEU A 431 -7.84 5.30 9.61
N HIS A 432 -6.84 4.49 9.94
CA HIS A 432 -5.80 4.06 9.01
C HIS A 432 -5.84 2.54 8.71
N ALA A 433 -6.72 1.78 9.32
CA ALA A 433 -6.91 0.36 9.03
C ALA A 433 -7.34 0.12 7.57
N LYS A 434 -6.91 -0.99 6.98
CA LYS A 434 -7.28 -1.47 5.65
C LYS A 434 -7.78 -2.88 5.80
N CYS A 435 -9.09 -3.00 5.98
CA CYS A 435 -9.75 -4.28 6.24
C CYS A 435 -11.05 -4.39 5.47
N TRP A 436 -11.34 -5.60 5.04
CA TRP A 436 -12.61 -5.98 4.42
C TRP A 436 -13.18 -7.16 5.18
N VAL A 437 -14.47 -7.18 5.41
CA VAL A 437 -15.16 -8.33 5.99
C VAL A 437 -16.52 -8.50 5.34
N SER A 438 -16.86 -9.75 4.97
CA SER A 438 -18.10 -10.11 4.28
C SER A 438 -18.68 -11.40 4.83
N ASP A 439 -20.00 -11.37 5.08
CA ASP A 439 -20.88 -12.55 5.27
C ASP A 439 -20.38 -13.55 6.33
N ASP A 440 -19.67 -13.11 7.36
CA ASP A 440 -19.04 -13.93 8.41
C ASP A 440 -18.08 -15.03 7.90
N SER A 441 -17.78 -15.03 6.59
CA SER A 441 -17.01 -16.08 5.93
C SER A 441 -15.69 -15.61 5.35
N THR A 442 -15.59 -14.34 4.95
CA THR A 442 -14.44 -13.82 4.22
C THR A 442 -13.95 -12.52 4.82
N ALA A 443 -12.63 -12.38 4.99
CA ALA A 443 -12.00 -11.12 5.37
C ALA A 443 -10.66 -10.92 4.66
N VAL A 444 -10.25 -9.65 4.53
CA VAL A 444 -8.90 -9.25 4.14
C VAL A 444 -8.38 -8.26 5.17
N VAL A 445 -7.15 -8.47 5.64
CA VAL A 445 -6.40 -7.52 6.47
C VAL A 445 -5.04 -7.31 5.85
N GLY A 446 -4.62 -6.05 5.64
CA GLY A 446 -3.33 -5.79 5.01
C GLY A 446 -2.94 -4.33 4.95
N SER A 447 -2.07 -4.02 4.01
CA SER A 447 -1.54 -2.67 3.80
C SER A 447 -2.30 -1.87 2.73
N ILE A 448 -3.22 -2.49 1.98
CA ILE A 448 -3.78 -2.03 0.72
C ILE A 448 -4.93 -1.03 0.95
N ASN A 449 -4.72 0.23 0.61
CA ASN A 449 -5.78 1.25 0.62
C ASN A 449 -6.70 1.14 -0.61
N MET A 450 -7.88 1.75 -0.52
CA MET A 450 -8.76 1.97 -1.68
C MET A 450 -8.36 3.26 -2.41
N ASP A 451 -7.13 3.31 -2.91
CA ASP A 451 -6.65 4.42 -3.74
C ASP A 451 -5.74 3.92 -4.89
N TYR A 452 -5.58 4.77 -5.93
CA TYR A 452 -4.80 4.40 -7.12
C TYR A 452 -3.34 4.07 -6.83
N ARG A 453 -2.73 4.67 -5.78
CA ARG A 453 -1.34 4.37 -5.44
C ARG A 453 -1.20 2.96 -4.91
N SER A 454 -2.06 2.58 -3.97
CA SER A 454 -2.05 1.23 -3.40
C SER A 454 -2.42 0.17 -4.43
N LEU A 455 -3.44 0.44 -5.27
CA LEU A 455 -3.94 -0.56 -6.21
C LEU A 455 -3.06 -0.73 -7.47
N PHE A 456 -2.18 0.25 -7.82
CA PHE A 456 -1.48 0.21 -9.10
C PHE A 456 -0.01 0.64 -9.08
N LEU A 457 0.49 1.27 -8.00
CA LEU A 457 1.83 1.88 -7.99
C LEU A 457 2.73 1.40 -6.85
N HIS A 458 2.16 0.82 -5.80
CA HIS A 458 2.92 0.38 -4.62
C HIS A 458 3.06 -1.13 -4.57
N PHE A 459 4.14 -1.59 -3.94
CA PHE A 459 4.17 -2.95 -3.43
C PHE A 459 3.31 -3.01 -2.18
N GLU A 460 2.34 -3.90 -2.16
CA GLU A 460 1.38 -4.08 -1.08
C GLU A 460 1.29 -5.54 -0.67
N CYS A 461 0.68 -5.83 0.46
CA CYS A 461 0.35 -7.18 0.87
C CYS A 461 -0.94 -7.23 1.68
N GLY A 462 -1.57 -8.37 1.66
CA GLY A 462 -2.76 -8.67 2.45
C GLY A 462 -2.85 -10.14 2.81
N VAL A 463 -3.76 -10.46 3.72
CA VAL A 463 -4.12 -11.83 4.05
C VAL A 463 -5.60 -12.00 3.79
N LEU A 464 -5.92 -12.92 2.89
CA LEU A 464 -7.28 -13.40 2.68
C LEU A 464 -7.57 -14.50 3.71
N LEU A 465 -8.58 -14.28 4.54
CA LEU A 465 -9.12 -15.23 5.50
C LEU A 465 -10.45 -15.77 4.99
N GLN A 466 -10.64 -17.09 4.98
CA GLN A 466 -11.90 -17.70 4.58
C GLN A 466 -12.31 -18.77 5.60
N ASN A 467 -13.58 -18.71 6.04
CA ASN A 467 -14.14 -19.57 7.09
C ASN A 467 -13.25 -19.62 8.36
N ASN A 468 -12.60 -18.50 8.68
CA ASN A 468 -11.68 -18.37 9.81
C ASN A 468 -12.38 -17.63 10.97
N SER A 469 -12.11 -18.02 12.21
CA SER A 469 -12.74 -17.41 13.39
C SER A 469 -12.46 -15.89 13.51
N GLN A 470 -11.34 -15.41 12.96
CA GLN A 470 -10.97 -13.98 13.01
C GLN A 470 -11.84 -13.11 12.09
N VAL A 471 -12.57 -13.69 11.16
CA VAL A 471 -13.55 -12.97 10.32
C VAL A 471 -14.63 -12.32 11.19
N THR A 472 -15.18 -13.08 12.14
CA THR A 472 -16.20 -12.55 13.05
C THR A 472 -15.64 -11.56 14.08
N VAL A 473 -14.38 -11.74 14.51
CA VAL A 473 -13.70 -10.79 15.40
C VAL A 473 -13.52 -9.43 14.70
N LEU A 474 -13.09 -9.43 13.43
CA LEU A 474 -13.01 -8.20 12.63
C LEU A 474 -14.39 -7.57 12.40
N ARG A 475 -15.42 -8.37 12.08
CA ARG A 475 -16.80 -7.86 11.95
C ARG A 475 -17.24 -7.13 13.21
N ASP A 476 -16.99 -7.71 14.36
CA ASP A 476 -17.41 -7.14 15.64
C ASP A 476 -16.63 -5.86 15.97
N ASP A 477 -15.31 -5.81 15.67
CA ASP A 477 -14.52 -4.56 15.75
C ASP A 477 -15.11 -3.46 14.84
N VAL A 478 -15.55 -3.81 13.61
CA VAL A 478 -16.20 -2.83 12.73
C VAL A 478 -17.51 -2.33 13.36
N ARG A 479 -18.34 -3.22 13.89
CA ARG A 479 -19.61 -2.84 14.55
C ARG A 479 -19.38 -1.91 15.74
N ASP A 480 -18.39 -2.21 16.59
CA ASP A 480 -18.01 -1.37 17.73
C ASP A 480 -17.45 -0.01 17.29
N THR A 481 -16.71 0.02 16.19
CA THR A 481 -16.17 1.25 15.62
C THR A 481 -17.28 2.13 15.05
N LEU A 482 -18.29 1.54 14.39
CA LEU A 482 -19.44 2.27 13.85
C LEU A 482 -20.19 3.06 14.92
N LEU A 483 -20.24 2.58 16.17
CA LEU A 483 -20.83 3.31 17.31
C LEU A 483 -20.10 4.62 17.63
N LYS A 484 -18.85 4.76 17.16
CA LYS A 484 -17.99 5.94 17.35
C LYS A 484 -17.90 6.80 16.08
N CYS A 485 -18.70 6.50 15.07
CA CYS A 485 -18.68 7.19 13.79
C CYS A 485 -19.90 8.07 13.59
N ARG A 486 -19.73 9.10 12.79
CA ARG A 486 -20.84 9.88 12.22
C ARG A 486 -21.23 9.26 10.88
N GLU A 487 -22.50 8.89 10.73
CA GLU A 487 -23.02 8.47 9.43
C GLU A 487 -23.21 9.69 8.53
N VAL A 488 -22.64 9.63 7.33
CA VAL A 488 -22.69 10.71 6.33
C VAL A 488 -24.03 10.66 5.60
N GLN A 489 -24.69 11.82 5.50
CA GLN A 489 -25.96 11.96 4.79
C GLN A 489 -25.75 12.60 3.41
N ILE A 490 -26.70 12.40 2.48
CA ILE A 490 -26.68 13.04 1.16
C ILE A 490 -26.60 14.56 1.27
N SER A 491 -27.23 15.16 2.29
CA SER A 491 -27.14 16.60 2.57
C SER A 491 -25.71 17.08 2.86
N ASP A 492 -24.85 16.23 3.42
CA ASP A 492 -23.45 16.58 3.74
C ASP A 492 -22.55 16.66 2.48
N CYS A 493 -23.05 16.17 1.35
CA CYS A 493 -22.30 16.12 0.08
C CYS A 493 -22.54 17.34 -0.82
N HIS A 494 -23.33 18.30 -0.40
CA HIS A 494 -23.62 19.49 -1.21
C HIS A 494 -22.42 20.44 -1.23
N THR A 495 -21.82 20.59 -2.41
CA THR A 495 -20.78 21.58 -2.69
C THR A 495 -21.33 22.59 -3.70
N GLY A 496 -21.10 23.91 -3.48
CA GLY A 496 -21.49 24.91 -4.48
C GLY A 496 -20.79 24.68 -5.82
N LEU A 497 -21.16 25.45 -6.86
CA LEU A 497 -20.64 25.28 -8.22
C LEU A 497 -19.11 25.21 -8.28
N LEU A 498 -18.41 26.13 -7.62
CA LEU A 498 -16.93 26.12 -7.54
C LEU A 498 -16.39 24.86 -6.85
N GLY A 499 -17.09 24.38 -5.82
CA GLY A 499 -16.75 23.14 -5.14
C GLY A 499 -16.86 21.92 -6.07
N THR A 500 -17.95 21.84 -6.83
CA THR A 500 -18.17 20.75 -7.81
C THR A 500 -17.10 20.75 -8.90
N VAL A 501 -16.71 21.92 -9.43
CA VAL A 501 -15.63 22.02 -10.42
C VAL A 501 -14.31 21.54 -9.82
N LEU A 502 -13.96 21.97 -8.61
CA LEU A 502 -12.73 21.53 -7.94
C LEU A 502 -12.73 20.01 -7.69
N ASP A 503 -13.86 19.45 -7.25
CA ASP A 503 -13.99 18.01 -7.02
C ASP A 503 -13.85 17.22 -8.33
N SER A 504 -14.37 17.75 -9.45
CA SER A 504 -14.19 17.15 -10.78
C SER A 504 -12.72 17.16 -11.22
N VAL A 505 -12.01 18.27 -10.99
CA VAL A 505 -10.58 18.37 -11.27
C VAL A 505 -9.76 17.40 -10.39
N LEU A 506 -10.08 17.29 -9.10
CA LEU A 506 -9.43 16.35 -8.20
C LEU A 506 -9.65 14.89 -8.63
N ARG A 507 -10.86 14.54 -9.05
CA ARG A 507 -11.15 13.19 -9.58
C ARG A 507 -10.39 12.90 -10.87
N LEU A 508 -10.28 13.88 -11.77
CA LEU A 508 -9.50 13.75 -13.00
C LEU A 508 -8.02 13.51 -12.72
N LEU A 509 -7.48 14.14 -11.67
CA LEU A 509 -6.08 14.03 -11.27
C LEU A 509 -5.83 12.87 -10.28
N SER A 510 -6.86 12.23 -9.76
CA SER A 510 -6.75 11.18 -8.74
C SER A 510 -5.79 10.03 -9.10
N PRO A 511 -5.69 9.57 -10.37
CA PRO A 511 -4.74 8.53 -10.75
C PRO A 511 -3.27 9.00 -10.72
N LEU A 512 -3.04 10.30 -10.60
CA LEU A 512 -1.71 10.92 -10.55
C LEU A 512 -1.29 11.33 -9.12
N MET A 513 -2.23 11.24 -8.15
CA MET A 513 -2.07 11.72 -6.75
C MET A 513 -1.50 10.66 -5.78
#